data_4e930bbc564c5e33602098e15c8cb69c
#
_entry.id   4e930bbc564c5e33602098e15c8cb69c
#
_cell.length_a   1.000
_cell.length_b   1.000
_cell.length_c   1.000
_cell.angle_alpha   90.00
_cell.angle_beta   90.00
_cell.angle_gamma   90.00
#
_symmetry.space_group_name_H-M   'P 1'
#
loop_
_entity.id
_entity.type
_entity.pdbx_description
1 polymer ?
#
loop_
_entity_poly.entity_id
_entity_poly.type
_entity_poly.pdbx_seq_one_letter_code
_entity_poly.pdbx_strand_id
1 'polypeptide(L)'
;MKTGTLATRLTLAAILLTVLIYFGVNVAAYFNDPFTTTLAYGYTSESAVTVAGYVVREEEVLTGQGDLIYVSRREGEKVSQGGTVALIYPSQEALDNANTLRDLEEQLQQLLQARNLTGGTLATARLDEAVSASLVDFRSELAQGSLEGAASAGEALRSAVLQRSYAYTGTEALEASIASLQAQVSDLTAAGSGGATRITAPQGGIFSSLVDGYETVLTPDMLEDMTCQDYRDLPAATSGGGSVGKMIYGTEWYYVTLMRTDDMGSLKVGDSVTLRFQTGLDRDLTMTVERISDEDSGQRLVVFSSSRYLNLTTLLRHQNAQIIFDSYTGIRVPRSAVRILWEDVTDEDGEVVYRTDGTPEQEQVVGVYCLWGTTARFKPVEVVWQGEDYILVTPAEGTTGTRVLRDGDQVITAAEDLYDGKVIE
;
A
#
# COMPACT_ATOMS: atom_id res chain seq x y z
N MET A 1 49.85 72.82 37.88
CA MET A 1 49.88 71.34 37.78
C MET A 1 48.49 70.71 37.79
N LYS A 2 47.66 70.92 36.77
CA LYS A 2 46.32 70.23 36.64
C LYS A 2 46.04 69.67 35.23
N THR A 3 46.98 69.79 34.31
CA THR A 3 46.80 69.29 32.92
C THR A 3 47.10 67.76 32.75
N GLY A 4 47.94 67.20 33.66
CA GLY A 4 48.28 65.77 33.60
C GLY A 4 47.15 64.83 33.97
N THR A 5 46.23 65.26 34.84
CA THR A 5 45.08 64.42 35.28
C THR A 5 43.97 64.29 34.22
N LEU A 6 43.85 65.30 33.36
CA LEU A 6 42.85 65.26 32.28
C LEU A 6 43.33 64.38 31.10
N ALA A 7 44.60 64.51 30.74
CA ALA A 7 45.21 63.64 29.70
C ALA A 7 45.22 62.18 30.11
N THR A 8 45.59 61.88 31.38
CA THR A 8 45.55 60.51 31.91
C THR A 8 44.14 59.90 31.96
N ARG A 9 43.11 60.72 32.29
CA ARG A 9 41.74 60.30 32.26
C ARG A 9 41.20 60.01 30.82
N LEU A 10 41.63 60.85 29.86
CA LEU A 10 41.30 60.62 28.43
C LEU A 10 41.98 59.39 27.86
N THR A 11 43.28 59.14 28.20
CA THR A 11 43.94 57.90 27.75
C THR A 11 43.36 56.68 28.39
N LEU A 12 43.00 56.75 29.68
CA LEU A 12 42.32 55.61 30.35
C LEU A 12 40.91 55.32 29.78
N ALA A 13 40.17 56.40 29.46
CA ALA A 13 38.84 56.25 28.80
C ALA A 13 38.98 55.70 27.39
N ALA A 14 39.99 56.09 26.62
CA ALA A 14 40.28 55.55 25.30
C ALA A 14 40.64 54.05 25.35
N ILE A 15 41.50 53.65 26.31
CA ILE A 15 41.82 52.22 26.51
C ILE A 15 40.58 51.39 26.92
N LEU A 16 39.78 51.94 27.86
CA LEU A 16 38.56 51.27 28.28
C LEU A 16 37.56 51.08 27.10
N LEU A 17 37.40 52.11 26.26
CA LEU A 17 36.59 52.10 25.08
C LEU A 17 37.08 51.05 24.07
N THR A 18 38.40 50.99 23.83
CA THR A 18 38.99 49.99 22.93
C THR A 18 38.76 48.55 23.44
N VAL A 19 38.93 48.35 24.75
CA VAL A 19 38.64 47.02 25.38
C VAL A 19 37.17 46.67 25.30
N LEU A 20 36.27 47.64 25.50
CA LEU A 20 34.83 47.40 25.36
C LEU A 20 34.42 47.09 23.90
N ILE A 21 34.99 47.80 22.92
CA ILE A 21 34.79 47.53 21.51
C ILE A 21 35.33 46.13 21.15
N TYR A 22 36.56 45.82 21.58
CA TYR A 22 37.14 44.48 21.37
C TYR A 22 36.28 43.37 21.97
N PHE A 23 35.86 43.57 23.22
CA PHE A 23 34.96 42.60 23.88
C PHE A 23 33.61 42.51 23.18
N GLY A 24 33.02 43.63 22.78
CA GLY A 24 31.75 43.67 22.03
C GLY A 24 31.85 42.99 20.68
N VAL A 25 32.94 43.17 19.94
CA VAL A 25 33.18 42.49 18.66
C VAL A 25 33.35 40.97 18.86
N ASN A 26 34.13 40.54 19.87
CA ASN A 26 34.33 39.12 20.15
C ASN A 26 33.04 38.44 20.66
N VAL A 27 32.25 39.11 21.51
CA VAL A 27 30.95 38.61 21.95
C VAL A 27 29.98 38.52 20.77
N ALA A 28 29.95 39.57 19.92
CA ALA A 28 29.12 39.54 18.72
C ALA A 28 29.54 38.42 17.73
N ALA A 29 30.85 38.20 17.58
CA ALA A 29 31.37 37.09 16.77
C ALA A 29 30.97 35.72 17.35
N TYR A 30 31.08 35.56 18.67
CA TYR A 30 30.69 34.32 19.36
C TYR A 30 29.19 34.00 19.21
N PHE A 31 28.32 35.02 19.26
CA PHE A 31 26.86 34.84 19.03
C PHE A 31 26.46 34.79 17.54
N ASN A 32 27.35 35.20 16.64
CA ASN A 32 27.13 35.19 15.19
C ASN A 32 27.84 34.03 14.48
N ASP A 33 28.44 33.10 15.22
CA ASP A 33 29.02 31.92 14.59
C ASP A 33 27.88 31.09 13.99
N PRO A 34 27.76 30.99 12.64
CA PRO A 34 26.59 30.39 11.98
C PRO A 34 26.71 28.88 11.99
N PHE A 35 26.92 28.26 13.16
CA PHE A 35 26.88 26.82 13.27
C PHE A 35 25.42 26.35 13.34
N THR A 36 24.96 25.75 12.26
CA THR A 36 23.60 25.18 12.19
C THR A 36 23.66 23.76 11.67
N THR A 37 22.85 22.91 12.27
CA THR A 37 22.69 21.52 11.86
C THR A 37 21.23 21.21 11.54
N THR A 38 21.03 20.25 10.68
CA THR A 38 19.71 19.67 10.36
C THR A 38 19.83 18.17 10.38
N LEU A 39 18.78 17.48 10.82
CA LEU A 39 18.74 16.02 10.76
C LEU A 39 18.55 15.55 9.31
N ALA A 40 19.40 14.63 8.89
CA ALA A 40 19.20 13.86 7.68
C ALA A 40 18.17 12.75 7.95
N TYR A 41 17.23 12.56 7.06
CA TYR A 41 16.22 11.51 7.22
C TYR A 41 15.85 10.88 5.88
N GLY A 42 15.48 9.59 5.94
CA GLY A 42 14.98 8.87 4.79
C GLY A 42 13.75 9.55 4.22
N TYR A 43 13.73 9.80 2.92
CA TYR A 43 12.64 10.49 2.22
C TYR A 43 12.49 9.93 0.81
N THR A 44 11.24 9.83 0.36
CA THR A 44 10.91 9.50 -1.02
C THR A 44 10.27 10.71 -1.68
N SER A 45 10.85 11.17 -2.77
CA SER A 45 10.29 12.22 -3.63
C SER A 45 9.62 11.58 -4.82
N GLU A 46 8.34 11.85 -4.99
CA GLU A 46 7.56 11.31 -6.11
C GLU A 46 7.16 12.46 -7.04
N SER A 47 7.37 12.24 -8.33
CA SER A 47 6.78 13.08 -9.37
C SER A 47 5.43 12.48 -9.73
N ALA A 48 4.35 13.06 -9.22
CA ALA A 48 3.01 12.50 -9.36
C ALA A 48 1.96 13.55 -9.71
N VAL A 49 0.98 13.14 -10.50
CA VAL A 49 -0.19 13.93 -10.85
C VAL A 49 -1.45 13.23 -10.36
N THR A 50 -2.36 13.99 -9.73
CA THR A 50 -3.65 13.46 -9.29
C THR A 50 -4.69 13.66 -10.38
N VAL A 51 -5.36 12.58 -10.75
CA VAL A 51 -6.40 12.55 -11.77
C VAL A 51 -7.66 11.85 -11.26
N ALA A 52 -8.80 12.19 -11.84
CA ALA A 52 -10.05 11.46 -11.65
C ALA A 52 -10.35 10.64 -12.91
N GLY A 53 -10.73 9.39 -12.76
CA GLY A 53 -10.97 8.52 -13.89
C GLY A 53 -11.93 7.38 -13.59
N TYR A 54 -12.17 6.56 -14.60
CA TYR A 54 -13.06 5.42 -14.51
C TYR A 54 -12.31 4.11 -14.67
N VAL A 55 -12.70 3.15 -13.85
CA VAL A 55 -12.28 1.74 -14.01
C VAL A 55 -13.21 1.07 -15.02
N VAL A 56 -12.62 0.47 -16.04
CA VAL A 56 -13.34 -0.16 -17.16
C VAL A 56 -12.95 -1.62 -17.25
N ARG A 57 -13.94 -2.48 -17.40
CA ARG A 57 -13.82 -3.94 -17.45
C ARG A 57 -14.86 -4.50 -18.39
N GLU A 58 -14.67 -5.71 -18.86
CA GLU A 58 -15.72 -6.46 -19.55
C GLU A 58 -16.71 -6.99 -18.52
N GLU A 59 -17.93 -6.46 -18.51
CA GLU A 59 -18.94 -6.70 -17.48
C GLU A 59 -20.28 -7.12 -18.08
N GLU A 60 -20.95 -8.07 -17.46
CA GLU A 60 -22.30 -8.49 -17.82
C GLU A 60 -23.20 -8.49 -16.59
N VAL A 61 -24.31 -7.76 -16.67
CA VAL A 61 -25.28 -7.66 -15.58
C VAL A 61 -26.13 -8.93 -15.51
N LEU A 62 -26.18 -9.53 -14.33
CA LEU A 62 -27.07 -10.65 -14.04
C LEU A 62 -28.41 -10.12 -13.54
N THR A 63 -29.44 -10.32 -14.32
CA THR A 63 -30.80 -9.93 -13.98
C THR A 63 -31.59 -11.07 -13.36
N GLY A 64 -32.43 -10.75 -12.40
CA GLY A 64 -33.36 -11.71 -11.78
C GLY A 64 -34.70 -11.07 -11.47
N GLN A 65 -35.79 -11.79 -11.72
CA GLN A 65 -37.14 -11.28 -11.38
C GLN A 65 -37.59 -11.95 -10.08
N GLY A 66 -37.78 -11.19 -9.04
CA GLY A 66 -38.27 -11.60 -7.73
C GLY A 66 -37.79 -10.72 -6.59
N ASP A 67 -38.55 -10.67 -5.51
CA ASP A 67 -38.28 -9.82 -4.35
C ASP A 67 -37.35 -10.51 -3.32
N LEU A 68 -37.24 -11.84 -3.38
CA LEU A 68 -36.47 -12.62 -2.41
C LEU A 68 -35.27 -13.27 -3.10
N ILE A 69 -34.22 -12.46 -3.24
CA ILE A 69 -32.96 -12.85 -3.88
C ILE A 69 -31.91 -13.18 -2.80
N TYR A 70 -31.38 -14.37 -2.86
CA TYR A 70 -30.26 -14.82 -2.06
C TYR A 70 -29.01 -14.94 -2.94
N VAL A 71 -28.04 -14.05 -2.75
CA VAL A 71 -26.74 -14.11 -3.44
C VAL A 71 -25.84 -15.11 -2.71
N SER A 72 -25.38 -16.13 -3.41
CA SER A 72 -24.57 -17.22 -2.85
C SER A 72 -23.06 -17.02 -3.04
N ARG A 73 -22.66 -15.91 -3.65
CA ARG A 73 -21.25 -15.57 -3.93
C ARG A 73 -20.81 -14.35 -3.19
N ARG A 74 -19.52 -14.34 -2.83
CA ARG A 74 -18.85 -13.18 -2.20
C ARG A 74 -18.35 -12.23 -3.28
N GLU A 75 -18.16 -10.97 -2.89
CA GLU A 75 -17.53 -9.98 -3.75
C GLU A 75 -16.11 -10.43 -4.16
N GLY A 76 -15.78 -10.31 -5.44
CA GLY A 76 -14.48 -10.72 -5.98
C GLY A 76 -14.28 -12.24 -6.12
N GLU A 77 -15.31 -13.06 -5.85
CA GLU A 77 -15.23 -14.51 -5.95
C GLU A 77 -15.22 -14.97 -7.41
N LYS A 78 -14.32 -15.91 -7.74
CA LYS A 78 -14.31 -16.56 -9.06
C LYS A 78 -15.43 -17.58 -9.17
N VAL A 79 -16.21 -17.47 -10.24
CA VAL A 79 -17.33 -18.35 -10.54
C VAL A 79 -17.08 -19.02 -11.90
N SER A 80 -17.20 -20.33 -11.95
CA SER A 80 -17.10 -21.09 -13.20
C SER A 80 -18.38 -20.93 -14.02
N GLN A 81 -18.30 -21.14 -15.33
CA GLN A 81 -19.47 -21.19 -16.21
C GLN A 81 -20.51 -22.18 -15.66
N GLY A 82 -21.78 -21.77 -15.62
CA GLY A 82 -22.89 -22.57 -15.05
C GLY A 82 -22.91 -22.61 -13.52
N GLY A 83 -21.91 -22.00 -12.84
CA GLY A 83 -21.88 -21.88 -11.38
C GLY A 83 -23.06 -21.05 -10.88
N THR A 84 -23.71 -21.46 -9.80
CA THR A 84 -24.80 -20.71 -9.18
C THR A 84 -24.26 -19.40 -8.57
N VAL A 85 -24.87 -18.27 -8.94
CA VAL A 85 -24.56 -16.95 -8.39
C VAL A 85 -25.60 -16.56 -7.35
N ALA A 86 -26.87 -16.76 -7.66
CA ALA A 86 -27.94 -16.42 -6.75
C ALA A 86 -29.12 -17.39 -6.88
N LEU A 87 -29.96 -17.38 -5.87
CA LEU A 87 -31.23 -18.13 -5.82
C LEU A 87 -32.35 -17.12 -5.57
N ILE A 88 -33.41 -17.23 -6.34
CA ILE A 88 -34.64 -16.43 -6.20
C ILE A 88 -35.71 -17.32 -5.63
N TYR A 89 -36.20 -16.98 -4.46
CA TYR A 89 -37.24 -17.76 -3.77
C TYR A 89 -38.62 -17.20 -4.05
N PRO A 90 -39.66 -18.06 -4.26
CA PRO A 90 -41.01 -17.63 -4.57
C PRO A 90 -41.77 -17.08 -3.35
N SER A 91 -41.32 -17.39 -2.12
CA SER A 91 -41.96 -16.95 -0.88
C SER A 91 -40.95 -16.88 0.28
N GLN A 92 -41.30 -16.13 1.31
CA GLN A 92 -40.51 -16.07 2.54
C GLN A 92 -40.37 -17.43 3.20
N GLU A 93 -41.43 -18.23 3.19
CA GLU A 93 -41.40 -19.59 3.73
C GLU A 93 -40.38 -20.48 2.98
N ALA A 94 -40.29 -20.36 1.66
CA ALA A 94 -39.31 -21.10 0.87
C ALA A 94 -37.86 -20.67 1.22
N LEU A 95 -37.64 -19.38 1.46
CA LEU A 95 -36.33 -18.85 1.91
C LEU A 95 -35.96 -19.34 3.31
N ASP A 96 -36.93 -19.32 4.25
CA ASP A 96 -36.72 -19.76 5.62
C ASP A 96 -36.44 -21.27 5.68
N ASN A 97 -37.18 -22.06 4.89
CA ASN A 97 -36.96 -23.50 4.74
C ASN A 97 -35.55 -23.79 4.16
N ALA A 98 -35.12 -23.02 3.17
CA ALA A 98 -33.79 -23.18 2.58
C ALA A 98 -32.64 -22.78 3.56
N ASN A 99 -32.85 -21.77 4.37
CA ASN A 99 -31.88 -21.40 5.43
C ASN A 99 -31.80 -22.49 6.49
N THR A 100 -32.98 -22.98 6.94
CA THR A 100 -33.06 -24.10 7.91
C THR A 100 -32.38 -25.36 7.36
N LEU A 101 -32.64 -25.69 6.09
CA LEU A 101 -32.00 -26.83 5.44
C LEU A 101 -30.49 -26.72 5.43
N ARG A 102 -29.97 -25.55 5.10
CA ARG A 102 -28.50 -25.30 5.11
C ARG A 102 -27.90 -25.47 6.50
N ASP A 103 -28.55 -24.90 7.52
CA ASP A 103 -28.09 -25.02 8.90
C ASP A 103 -28.06 -26.48 9.36
N LEU A 104 -29.09 -27.27 8.96
CA LEU A 104 -29.15 -28.70 9.25
C LEU A 104 -28.09 -29.50 8.49
N GLU A 105 -27.84 -29.17 7.21
CA GLU A 105 -26.78 -29.78 6.42
C GLU A 105 -25.40 -29.50 6.99
N GLU A 106 -25.12 -28.24 7.42
CA GLU A 106 -23.86 -27.88 8.08
C GLU A 106 -23.68 -28.66 9.41
N GLN A 107 -24.73 -28.74 10.23
CA GLN A 107 -24.71 -29.54 11.46
C GLN A 107 -24.47 -31.02 11.16
N LEU A 108 -25.13 -31.57 10.15
CA LEU A 108 -24.94 -32.95 9.72
C LEU A 108 -23.49 -33.20 9.28
N GLN A 109 -22.93 -32.32 8.48
CA GLN A 109 -21.53 -32.43 8.04
C GLN A 109 -20.56 -32.40 9.24
N GLN A 110 -20.77 -31.52 10.21
CA GLN A 110 -19.96 -31.47 11.43
C GLN A 110 -20.02 -32.78 12.23
N LEU A 111 -21.24 -33.39 12.36
CA LEU A 111 -21.37 -34.67 13.04
C LEU A 111 -20.75 -35.85 12.25
N LEU A 112 -20.84 -35.84 10.92
CA LEU A 112 -20.20 -36.82 10.06
C LEU A 112 -18.66 -36.72 10.16
N GLN A 113 -18.12 -35.54 10.21
CA GLN A 113 -16.69 -35.33 10.45
C GLN A 113 -16.27 -35.83 11.84
N ALA A 114 -17.05 -35.51 12.87
CA ALA A 114 -16.81 -35.99 14.23
C ALA A 114 -16.82 -37.52 14.28
N ARG A 115 -17.77 -38.19 13.61
CA ARG A 115 -17.86 -39.64 13.49
C ARG A 115 -16.61 -40.26 12.85
N ASN A 116 -16.14 -39.66 11.73
CA ASN A 116 -14.96 -40.18 11.00
C ASN A 116 -13.68 -40.08 11.82
N LEU A 117 -13.58 -39.08 12.71
CA LEU A 117 -12.45 -38.87 13.57
C LEU A 117 -12.48 -39.68 14.86
N THR A 118 -13.69 -40.10 15.32
CA THR A 118 -13.87 -40.93 16.52
C THR A 118 -13.60 -42.42 16.28
N GLY A 119 -13.38 -42.87 15.06
CA GLY A 119 -13.07 -44.26 14.72
C GLY A 119 -11.69 -44.78 15.19
N GLY A 120 -10.88 -43.97 15.84
CA GLY A 120 -9.64 -44.37 16.49
C GLY A 120 -9.72 -44.17 18.01
N THR A 121 -9.24 -45.14 18.80
CA THR A 121 -9.12 -45.07 20.25
C THR A 121 -8.15 -43.95 20.70
N LEU A 122 -8.54 -42.71 20.49
CA LEU A 122 -7.82 -41.56 21.04
C LEU A 122 -8.20 -41.43 22.51
N ALA A 123 -7.21 -41.51 23.39
CA ALA A 123 -7.42 -41.30 24.81
C ALA A 123 -8.07 -39.93 25.03
N THR A 124 -9.10 -39.86 25.90
CA THR A 124 -9.86 -38.65 26.26
C THR A 124 -8.95 -37.44 26.58
N ALA A 125 -7.77 -37.70 27.16
CA ALA A 125 -6.77 -36.66 27.42
C ALA A 125 -6.28 -35.93 26.14
N ARG A 126 -6.18 -36.60 24.98
CA ARG A 126 -5.80 -35.97 23.71
C ARG A 126 -6.92 -35.10 23.15
N LEU A 127 -8.17 -35.44 23.40
CA LEU A 127 -9.32 -34.63 23.00
C LEU A 127 -9.42 -33.33 23.82
N ASP A 128 -9.10 -33.39 25.12
CA ASP A 128 -9.01 -32.21 25.98
C ASP A 128 -7.87 -31.28 25.53
N GLU A 129 -6.73 -31.85 25.13
CA GLU A 129 -5.60 -31.10 24.58
C GLU A 129 -5.97 -30.44 23.22
N ALA A 130 -6.67 -31.17 22.34
CA ALA A 130 -7.12 -30.65 21.05
C ALA A 130 -8.10 -29.49 21.22
N VAL A 131 -9.06 -29.56 22.13
CA VAL A 131 -9.97 -28.46 22.45
C VAL A 131 -9.21 -27.25 22.97
N SER A 132 -8.22 -27.46 23.84
CA SER A 132 -7.42 -26.38 24.41
C SER A 132 -6.55 -25.71 23.33
N ALA A 133 -5.92 -26.48 22.44
CA ALA A 133 -5.15 -25.98 21.31
C ALA A 133 -6.01 -25.14 20.36
N SER A 134 -7.17 -25.69 19.92
CA SER A 134 -8.11 -24.97 19.03
C SER A 134 -8.66 -23.69 19.66
N LEU A 135 -8.83 -23.65 21.01
CA LEU A 135 -9.24 -22.43 21.70
C LEU A 135 -8.13 -21.35 21.68
N VAL A 136 -6.88 -21.77 21.82
CA VAL A 136 -5.72 -20.85 21.73
C VAL A 136 -5.60 -20.27 20.32
N ASP A 137 -5.73 -21.11 19.30
CA ASP A 137 -5.69 -20.69 17.90
C ASP A 137 -6.82 -19.69 17.59
N PHE A 138 -8.05 -19.99 17.99
CA PHE A 138 -9.18 -19.08 17.83
C PHE A 138 -8.96 -17.71 18.49
N ARG A 139 -8.42 -17.71 19.70
CA ARG A 139 -8.08 -16.45 20.41
C ARG A 139 -6.95 -15.70 19.72
N SER A 140 -5.98 -16.41 19.16
CA SER A 140 -4.86 -15.81 18.44
C SER A 140 -5.34 -15.10 17.16
N GLU A 141 -6.19 -15.73 16.38
CA GLU A 141 -6.78 -15.16 15.17
C GLU A 141 -7.65 -13.92 15.47
N LEU A 142 -8.46 -13.99 16.54
CA LEU A 142 -9.22 -12.83 17.00
C LEU A 142 -8.31 -11.67 17.44
N ALA A 143 -7.22 -11.96 18.13
CA ALA A 143 -6.27 -10.94 18.59
C ALA A 143 -5.51 -10.27 17.42
N GLN A 144 -5.31 -10.99 16.33
CA GLN A 144 -4.71 -10.47 15.10
C GLN A 144 -5.71 -9.71 14.21
N GLY A 145 -7.00 -9.71 14.54
CA GLY A 145 -8.05 -9.06 13.76
C GLY A 145 -8.40 -9.78 12.45
N SER A 146 -7.95 -11.03 12.27
CA SER A 146 -8.25 -11.86 11.11
C SER A 146 -9.64 -12.47 11.24
N LEU A 147 -10.67 -11.87 10.61
CA LEU A 147 -12.03 -12.40 10.64
C LEU A 147 -12.16 -13.76 9.93
N GLU A 148 -11.44 -13.94 8.82
CA GLU A 148 -11.43 -15.20 8.08
C GLU A 148 -10.71 -16.31 8.85
N GLY A 149 -9.55 -15.99 9.44
CA GLY A 149 -8.82 -16.91 10.33
C GLY A 149 -9.63 -17.28 11.55
N ALA A 150 -10.32 -16.31 12.18
CA ALA A 150 -11.17 -16.54 13.33
C ALA A 150 -12.40 -17.43 13.00
N ALA A 151 -13.00 -17.27 11.81
CA ALA A 151 -14.08 -18.13 11.36
C ALA A 151 -13.60 -19.59 11.22
N SER A 152 -12.48 -19.82 10.52
CA SER A 152 -11.90 -21.15 10.32
C SER A 152 -11.46 -21.80 11.64
N ALA A 153 -10.79 -21.06 12.51
CA ALA A 153 -10.40 -21.55 13.83
C ALA A 153 -11.61 -21.82 14.74
N GLY A 154 -12.69 -21.04 14.61
CA GLY A 154 -13.96 -21.27 15.29
C GLY A 154 -14.65 -22.58 14.88
N GLU A 155 -14.62 -22.94 13.58
CA GLU A 155 -15.10 -24.23 13.09
C GLU A 155 -14.26 -25.38 13.63
N ALA A 156 -12.93 -25.24 13.66
CA ALA A 156 -12.02 -26.24 14.21
C ALA A 156 -12.29 -26.46 15.73
N LEU A 157 -12.47 -25.37 16.49
CA LEU A 157 -12.83 -25.43 17.91
C LEU A 157 -14.17 -26.14 18.13
N ARG A 158 -15.20 -25.78 17.35
CA ARG A 158 -16.52 -26.42 17.42
C ARG A 158 -16.42 -27.92 17.14
N SER A 159 -15.68 -28.32 16.12
CA SER A 159 -15.42 -29.72 15.78
C SER A 159 -14.73 -30.46 16.93
N ALA A 160 -13.70 -29.89 17.53
CA ALA A 160 -12.98 -30.49 18.66
C ALA A 160 -13.87 -30.67 19.90
N VAL A 161 -14.71 -29.67 20.20
CA VAL A 161 -15.69 -29.75 21.32
C VAL A 161 -16.73 -30.83 21.08
N LEU A 162 -17.26 -30.94 19.87
CA LEU A 162 -18.21 -32.00 19.51
C LEU A 162 -17.60 -33.40 19.62
N GLN A 163 -16.38 -33.59 19.10
CA GLN A 163 -15.64 -34.85 19.23
C GLN A 163 -15.46 -35.25 20.70
N ARG A 164 -15.06 -34.30 21.53
CA ARG A 164 -14.92 -34.51 22.99
C ARG A 164 -16.27 -34.92 23.61
N SER A 165 -17.33 -34.18 23.31
CA SER A 165 -18.68 -34.44 23.85
C SER A 165 -19.16 -35.86 23.50
N TYR A 166 -19.01 -36.28 22.25
CA TYR A 166 -19.44 -37.61 21.81
C TYR A 166 -18.54 -38.75 22.27
N ALA A 167 -17.25 -38.50 22.51
CA ALA A 167 -16.37 -39.48 23.13
C ALA A 167 -16.79 -39.84 24.56
N TYR A 168 -17.43 -38.89 25.27
CA TYR A 168 -17.96 -39.13 26.61
C TYR A 168 -19.41 -39.74 26.61
N THR A 169 -20.25 -39.41 25.59
CA THR A 169 -21.64 -39.85 25.50
C THR A 169 -21.84 -41.18 24.77
N GLY A 170 -20.82 -41.69 24.09
CA GLY A 170 -20.86 -42.94 23.35
C GLY A 170 -21.29 -42.76 21.86
N THR A 171 -20.86 -43.71 21.00
CA THR A 171 -21.10 -43.70 19.56
C THR A 171 -22.59 -43.84 19.19
N GLU A 172 -23.38 -44.50 20.02
CA GLU A 172 -24.84 -44.67 19.77
C GLU A 172 -25.61 -43.34 19.78
N ALA A 173 -25.25 -42.43 20.69
CA ALA A 173 -25.88 -41.10 20.74
C ALA A 173 -25.51 -40.24 19.52
N LEU A 174 -24.30 -40.37 19.00
CA LEU A 174 -23.84 -39.68 17.79
C LEU A 174 -24.59 -40.21 16.56
N GLU A 175 -24.69 -41.53 16.41
CA GLU A 175 -25.41 -42.16 15.31
C GLU A 175 -26.91 -41.81 15.34
N ALA A 176 -27.53 -41.80 16.52
CA ALA A 176 -28.93 -41.36 16.67
C ALA A 176 -29.11 -39.86 16.27
N SER A 177 -28.16 -38.98 16.62
CA SER A 177 -28.21 -37.58 16.23
C SER A 177 -28.04 -37.41 14.71
N ILE A 178 -27.11 -38.13 14.10
CA ILE A 178 -26.91 -38.14 12.65
C ILE A 178 -28.19 -38.61 11.95
N ALA A 179 -28.79 -39.73 12.39
CA ALA A 179 -30.01 -40.26 11.81
C ALA A 179 -31.20 -39.27 11.94
N SER A 180 -31.33 -38.60 13.07
CA SER A 180 -32.36 -37.58 13.30
C SER A 180 -32.20 -36.39 12.38
N LEU A 181 -30.95 -35.85 12.22
CA LEU A 181 -30.67 -34.76 11.30
C LEU A 181 -30.87 -35.16 9.85
N GLN A 182 -30.48 -36.38 9.45
CA GLN A 182 -30.74 -36.90 8.10
C GLN A 182 -32.23 -36.97 7.80
N ALA A 183 -33.07 -37.41 8.76
CA ALA A 183 -34.52 -37.43 8.59
C ALA A 183 -35.08 -36.01 8.41
N GLN A 184 -34.65 -35.05 9.24
CA GLN A 184 -35.07 -33.64 9.13
C GLN A 184 -34.66 -33.01 7.79
N VAL A 185 -33.45 -33.24 7.32
CA VAL A 185 -32.97 -32.81 6.00
C VAL A 185 -33.81 -33.43 4.89
N SER A 186 -34.11 -34.72 4.97
CA SER A 186 -34.96 -35.43 4.00
C SER A 186 -36.37 -34.86 3.97
N ASP A 187 -37.00 -34.65 5.13
CA ASP A 187 -38.37 -34.13 5.26
C ASP A 187 -38.47 -32.70 4.70
N LEU A 188 -37.52 -31.81 5.04
CA LEU A 188 -37.46 -30.46 4.49
C LEU A 188 -37.17 -30.43 2.99
N THR A 189 -36.32 -31.33 2.51
CA THR A 189 -36.06 -31.49 1.07
C THR A 189 -37.31 -31.96 0.33
N ALA A 190 -38.06 -32.88 0.90
CA ALA A 190 -39.29 -33.39 0.34
C ALA A 190 -40.45 -32.38 0.40
N ALA A 191 -40.54 -31.58 1.47
CA ALA A 191 -41.55 -30.52 1.63
C ALA A 191 -41.33 -29.35 0.64
N GLY A 192 -40.21 -29.34 -0.05
CA GLY A 192 -39.96 -28.45 -1.16
C GLY A 192 -39.02 -27.31 -0.81
N SER A 193 -37.76 -27.55 -0.96
CA SER A 193 -36.87 -26.51 -1.54
C SER A 193 -37.34 -26.19 -2.98
N GLY A 194 -38.60 -26.58 -3.29
CA GLY A 194 -39.23 -26.51 -4.58
C GLY A 194 -39.46 -25.10 -5.01
N GLY A 195 -38.69 -24.68 -6.00
CA GLY A 195 -38.98 -23.52 -6.79
C GLY A 195 -38.03 -22.36 -6.70
N ALA A 196 -36.91 -22.46 -6.03
CA ALA A 196 -35.89 -21.42 -6.17
C ALA A 196 -35.39 -21.38 -7.62
N THR A 197 -35.61 -20.26 -8.29
CA THR A 197 -35.00 -20.02 -9.60
C THR A 197 -33.53 -19.77 -9.44
N ARG A 198 -32.72 -20.57 -10.12
CA ARG A 198 -31.26 -20.44 -10.03
C ARG A 198 -30.75 -19.49 -11.10
N ILE A 199 -30.01 -18.47 -10.67
CA ILE A 199 -29.22 -17.57 -11.52
C ILE A 199 -27.81 -18.15 -11.59
N THR A 200 -27.34 -18.44 -12.79
CA THR A 200 -26.01 -19.03 -13.02
C THR A 200 -25.15 -18.08 -13.83
N ALA A 201 -23.84 -18.19 -13.65
CA ALA A 201 -22.87 -17.45 -14.45
C ALA A 201 -22.91 -17.92 -15.91
N PRO A 202 -23.14 -17.03 -16.89
CA PRO A 202 -23.17 -17.39 -18.31
C PRO A 202 -21.80 -17.87 -18.79
N GLN A 203 -20.77 -17.27 -18.27
CA GLN A 203 -19.35 -17.56 -18.54
C GLN A 203 -18.54 -17.53 -17.24
N GLY A 204 -17.37 -18.18 -17.23
CA GLY A 204 -16.46 -18.11 -16.09
C GLY A 204 -15.91 -16.71 -15.90
N GLY A 205 -16.00 -16.18 -14.67
CA GLY A 205 -15.58 -14.81 -14.38
C GLY A 205 -15.51 -14.54 -12.88
N ILE A 206 -15.49 -13.26 -12.53
CA ILE A 206 -15.47 -12.77 -11.15
C ILE A 206 -16.82 -12.12 -10.85
N PHE A 207 -17.43 -12.47 -9.74
CA PHE A 207 -18.69 -11.90 -9.31
C PHE A 207 -18.49 -10.54 -8.62
N SER A 208 -19.40 -9.60 -8.92
CA SER A 208 -19.55 -8.34 -8.18
C SER A 208 -21.02 -8.07 -7.89
N SER A 209 -21.30 -7.67 -6.67
CA SER A 209 -22.64 -7.31 -6.22
C SER A 209 -23.08 -5.91 -6.67
N LEU A 210 -22.11 -5.05 -7.04
CA LEU A 210 -22.38 -3.67 -7.42
C LEU A 210 -22.66 -3.53 -8.92
N VAL A 211 -23.87 -3.10 -9.24
CA VAL A 211 -24.28 -2.67 -10.59
C VAL A 211 -24.51 -1.17 -10.57
N ASP A 212 -23.73 -0.43 -11.33
CA ASP A 212 -23.68 1.02 -11.30
C ASP A 212 -24.21 1.70 -12.57
N GLY A 213 -24.57 0.91 -13.59
CA GLY A 213 -25.15 1.40 -14.86
C GLY A 213 -24.12 1.77 -15.92
N TYR A 214 -22.82 1.61 -15.63
CA TYR A 214 -21.76 1.82 -16.62
C TYR A 214 -21.37 0.53 -17.38
N GLU A 215 -21.93 -0.62 -17.04
CA GLU A 215 -21.54 -1.93 -17.56
C GLU A 215 -21.69 -2.02 -19.09
N THR A 216 -22.67 -1.29 -19.66
CA THR A 216 -22.91 -1.24 -21.10
C THR A 216 -22.44 0.05 -21.76
N VAL A 217 -22.05 1.04 -20.95
CA VAL A 217 -21.62 2.37 -21.41
C VAL A 217 -20.10 2.48 -21.48
N LEU A 218 -19.40 1.84 -20.55
CA LEU A 218 -17.94 1.83 -20.47
C LEU A 218 -17.41 0.40 -20.64
N THR A 219 -17.26 -0.01 -21.88
CA THR A 219 -16.69 -1.30 -22.23
C THR A 219 -15.24 -1.15 -22.74
N PRO A 220 -14.41 -2.21 -22.64
CA PRO A 220 -13.05 -2.17 -23.18
C PRO A 220 -12.99 -1.78 -24.67
N ASP A 221 -13.94 -2.29 -25.48
CA ASP A 221 -14.00 -2.01 -26.92
C ASP A 221 -14.17 -0.50 -27.21
N MET A 222 -14.92 0.20 -26.37
CA MET A 222 -15.10 1.67 -26.54
C MET A 222 -13.82 2.46 -26.31
N LEU A 223 -12.88 1.94 -25.52
CA LEU A 223 -11.63 2.64 -25.22
C LEU A 223 -10.71 2.76 -26.43
N GLU A 224 -10.88 1.92 -27.47
CA GLU A 224 -10.06 1.97 -28.67
C GLU A 224 -10.23 3.29 -29.43
N ASP A 225 -11.46 3.78 -29.53
CA ASP A 225 -11.80 4.98 -30.30
C ASP A 225 -12.30 6.17 -29.46
N MET A 226 -12.42 5.99 -28.13
CA MET A 226 -12.94 7.00 -27.21
C MET A 226 -12.16 8.30 -27.30
N THR A 227 -12.88 9.41 -27.47
CA THR A 227 -12.31 10.76 -27.51
C THR A 227 -12.42 11.47 -26.16
N CYS A 228 -11.73 12.61 -26.00
CA CYS A 228 -11.89 13.46 -24.82
C CYS A 228 -13.33 13.95 -24.64
N GLN A 229 -14.03 14.17 -25.74
CA GLN A 229 -15.43 14.61 -25.70
C GLN A 229 -16.36 13.48 -25.24
N ASP A 230 -16.19 12.26 -25.74
CA ASP A 230 -16.97 11.09 -25.29
C ASP A 230 -16.82 10.86 -23.79
N TYR A 231 -15.60 11.04 -23.25
CA TYR A 231 -15.35 10.96 -21.81
C TYR A 231 -16.11 12.02 -21.01
N ARG A 232 -16.16 13.27 -21.50
CA ARG A 232 -16.89 14.36 -20.83
C ARG A 232 -18.41 14.18 -20.89
N ASP A 233 -18.90 13.53 -21.96
CA ASP A 233 -20.31 13.28 -22.20
C ASP A 233 -20.80 11.98 -21.57
N LEU A 234 -19.96 11.29 -20.80
CA LEU A 234 -20.40 10.08 -20.09
C LEU A 234 -21.62 10.38 -19.20
N PRO A 235 -22.69 9.60 -19.32
CA PRO A 235 -23.90 9.81 -18.54
C PRO A 235 -23.63 9.60 -17.04
N ALA A 236 -24.44 10.23 -16.21
CA ALA A 236 -24.40 9.93 -14.78
C ALA A 236 -24.85 8.49 -14.52
N ALA A 237 -24.23 7.86 -13.52
CA ALA A 237 -24.58 6.49 -13.10
C ALA A 237 -26.08 6.35 -12.83
N THR A 238 -26.69 5.34 -13.40
CA THR A 238 -28.08 4.96 -13.11
C THR A 238 -28.09 3.54 -12.59
N SER A 239 -28.36 3.37 -11.29
CA SER A 239 -28.52 2.03 -10.71
C SER A 239 -29.70 1.32 -11.35
N GLY A 240 -29.45 0.21 -12.03
CA GLY A 240 -30.48 -0.68 -12.59
C GLY A 240 -31.19 -1.43 -11.47
N GLY A 241 -32.48 -1.15 -11.24
CA GLY A 241 -33.29 -1.97 -10.34
C GLY A 241 -33.49 -3.36 -10.91
N GLY A 242 -33.50 -4.38 -10.04
CA GLY A 242 -33.73 -5.79 -10.43
C GLY A 242 -32.47 -6.57 -10.85
N SER A 243 -31.29 -6.04 -10.63
CA SER A 243 -30.03 -6.76 -10.83
C SER A 243 -29.66 -7.56 -9.60
N VAL A 244 -29.12 -8.77 -9.84
CA VAL A 244 -28.57 -9.65 -8.79
C VAL A 244 -27.11 -9.32 -8.50
N GLY A 245 -26.46 -8.67 -9.45
CA GLY A 245 -25.04 -8.37 -9.50
C GLY A 245 -24.57 -8.42 -10.93
N LYS A 246 -23.27 -8.51 -11.13
CA LYS A 246 -22.63 -8.63 -12.45
C LYS A 246 -21.50 -9.65 -12.43
N MET A 247 -21.19 -10.16 -13.60
CA MET A 247 -19.98 -10.92 -13.86
C MET A 247 -18.96 -10.03 -14.55
N ILE A 248 -17.71 -10.17 -14.14
CA ILE A 248 -16.56 -9.50 -14.73
C ILE A 248 -15.73 -10.56 -15.43
N TYR A 249 -15.46 -10.36 -16.72
CA TYR A 249 -14.80 -11.32 -17.58
C TYR A 249 -13.36 -10.89 -17.90
N GLY A 250 -12.62 -11.78 -18.53
CA GLY A 250 -11.25 -11.52 -18.92
C GLY A 250 -10.25 -11.50 -17.76
N THR A 251 -9.06 -11.04 -18.06
CA THR A 251 -7.95 -10.91 -17.09
C THR A 251 -7.45 -9.48 -16.98
N GLU A 252 -7.80 -8.64 -17.94
CA GLU A 252 -7.38 -7.26 -18.03
C GLU A 252 -8.49 -6.30 -17.61
N TRP A 253 -8.09 -5.20 -17.06
CA TRP A 253 -8.95 -4.08 -16.72
C TRP A 253 -8.20 -2.78 -16.99
N TYR A 254 -8.94 -1.71 -17.17
CA TYR A 254 -8.43 -0.44 -17.60
C TYR A 254 -8.79 0.66 -16.61
N TYR A 255 -7.94 1.67 -16.58
CA TYR A 255 -8.25 2.94 -15.94
C TYR A 255 -8.14 4.04 -16.98
N VAL A 256 -9.23 4.77 -17.22
CA VAL A 256 -9.31 5.82 -18.22
C VAL A 256 -9.51 7.16 -17.55
N THR A 257 -8.73 8.16 -17.96
CA THR A 257 -8.76 9.50 -17.38
C THR A 257 -8.40 10.57 -18.40
N LEU A 258 -8.83 11.82 -18.12
CA LEU A 258 -8.34 13.00 -18.81
C LEU A 258 -7.15 13.58 -18.05
N MET A 259 -6.04 13.78 -18.76
CA MET A 259 -4.85 14.46 -18.24
C MET A 259 -4.60 15.75 -19.00
N ARG A 260 -4.12 16.78 -18.31
CA ARG A 260 -3.61 17.98 -18.99
C ARG A 260 -2.33 17.64 -19.72
N THR A 261 -2.18 18.18 -20.91
CA THR A 261 -0.97 17.92 -21.73
C THR A 261 0.31 18.33 -20.99
N ASP A 262 0.28 19.43 -20.22
CA ASP A 262 1.41 19.90 -19.42
C ASP A 262 1.81 18.96 -18.28
N ASP A 263 0.86 18.20 -17.76
CA ASP A 263 1.05 17.29 -16.62
C ASP A 263 1.53 15.89 -17.06
N MET A 264 1.54 15.61 -18.36
CA MET A 264 1.92 14.29 -18.89
C MET A 264 3.43 14.03 -18.94
N GLY A 265 4.24 15.12 -18.88
CA GLY A 265 5.69 14.97 -18.97
C GLY A 265 6.14 14.26 -20.25
N SER A 266 6.90 13.19 -20.10
CA SER A 266 7.40 12.36 -21.22
C SER A 266 6.60 11.08 -21.47
N LEU A 267 5.39 10.96 -20.93
CA LEU A 267 4.56 9.75 -20.99
C LEU A 267 4.25 9.34 -22.43
N LYS A 268 4.46 8.05 -22.73
CA LYS A 268 4.23 7.45 -24.05
C LYS A 268 3.47 6.15 -23.93
N VAL A 269 2.83 5.77 -25.02
CA VAL A 269 2.22 4.45 -25.16
C VAL A 269 3.30 3.36 -24.99
N GLY A 270 2.99 2.37 -24.15
CA GLY A 270 3.89 1.29 -23.76
C GLY A 270 4.68 1.55 -22.48
N ASP A 271 4.67 2.77 -21.94
CA ASP A 271 5.34 3.06 -20.67
C ASP A 271 4.60 2.38 -19.51
N SER A 272 5.38 1.97 -18.50
CA SER A 272 4.84 1.47 -17.24
C SER A 272 4.90 2.55 -16.18
N VAL A 273 3.75 2.86 -15.57
CA VAL A 273 3.62 3.85 -14.50
C VAL A 273 2.99 3.23 -13.26
N THR A 274 3.24 3.84 -12.12
CA THR A 274 2.62 3.42 -10.89
C THR A 274 1.38 4.27 -10.61
N LEU A 275 0.22 3.62 -10.45
CA LEU A 275 -1.03 4.24 -10.04
C LEU A 275 -1.31 3.90 -8.58
N ARG A 276 -1.61 4.93 -7.79
CA ARG A 276 -2.05 4.83 -6.40
C ARG A 276 -3.46 5.36 -6.29
N PHE A 277 -4.43 4.47 -6.05
CA PHE A 277 -5.81 4.86 -5.84
C PHE A 277 -5.99 5.45 -4.44
N GLN A 278 -6.78 6.50 -4.31
CA GLN A 278 -7.02 7.14 -3.02
C GLN A 278 -7.93 6.32 -2.10
N THR A 279 -8.80 5.51 -2.69
CA THR A 279 -9.75 4.65 -1.96
C THR A 279 -9.91 3.30 -2.65
N GLY A 280 -10.26 2.29 -1.87
CA GLY A 280 -10.67 0.98 -2.39
C GLY A 280 -9.56 0.02 -2.77
N LEU A 281 -8.32 0.49 -2.91
CA LEU A 281 -7.17 -0.36 -3.14
C LEU A 281 -5.97 0.19 -2.35
N ASP A 282 -5.55 -0.54 -1.33
CA ASP A 282 -4.51 -0.13 -0.38
C ASP A 282 -3.10 -0.55 -0.84
N ARG A 283 -2.81 -0.35 -2.13
CA ARG A 283 -1.49 -0.66 -2.70
C ARG A 283 -1.25 0.04 -4.02
N ASP A 284 0.02 0.26 -4.30
CA ASP A 284 0.46 0.79 -5.58
C ASP A 284 0.36 -0.26 -6.68
N LEU A 285 -0.13 0.15 -7.85
CA LEU A 285 -0.30 -0.68 -9.02
C LEU A 285 0.59 -0.21 -10.15
N THR A 286 1.39 -1.11 -10.71
CA THR A 286 2.02 -0.86 -12.00
C THR A 286 1.00 -1.11 -13.11
N MET A 287 0.74 -0.10 -13.91
CA MET A 287 -0.13 -0.17 -15.09
C MET A 287 0.65 0.27 -16.33
N THR A 288 0.25 -0.27 -17.48
CA THR A 288 0.84 0.08 -18.77
C THR A 288 -0.03 1.11 -19.47
N VAL A 289 0.59 2.08 -20.11
CA VAL A 289 -0.11 3.05 -20.97
C VAL A 289 -0.48 2.38 -22.28
N GLU A 290 -1.74 2.06 -22.47
CA GLU A 290 -2.24 1.43 -23.70
C GLU A 290 -2.50 2.42 -24.81
N ARG A 291 -3.06 3.57 -24.45
CA ARG A 291 -3.47 4.56 -25.43
C ARG A 291 -3.38 5.98 -24.87
N ILE A 292 -3.01 6.89 -25.74
CA ILE A 292 -3.10 8.34 -25.54
C ILE A 292 -3.83 8.93 -26.75
N SER A 293 -4.93 9.65 -26.52
CA SER A 293 -5.69 10.29 -27.59
C SER A 293 -4.97 11.51 -28.16
N ASP A 294 -5.52 12.04 -29.25
CA ASP A 294 -5.20 13.39 -29.72
C ASP A 294 -5.59 14.42 -28.65
N GLU A 295 -4.93 15.58 -28.72
CA GLU A 295 -5.20 16.66 -27.80
C GLU A 295 -6.51 17.37 -28.14
N ASP A 296 -7.32 17.58 -27.12
CA ASP A 296 -8.52 18.41 -27.19
C ASP A 296 -8.57 19.35 -25.97
N SER A 297 -8.57 20.65 -26.27
CA SER A 297 -8.68 21.71 -25.25
C SER A 297 -7.61 21.65 -24.14
N GLY A 298 -6.37 21.30 -24.52
CA GLY A 298 -5.22 21.17 -23.60
C GLY A 298 -5.25 19.92 -22.75
N GLN A 299 -6.08 18.93 -23.10
CA GLN A 299 -6.19 17.63 -22.43
C GLN A 299 -6.07 16.49 -23.42
N ARG A 300 -5.63 15.35 -22.91
CA ARG A 300 -5.60 14.08 -23.64
C ARG A 300 -6.26 13.01 -22.79
N LEU A 301 -6.98 12.12 -23.44
CA LEU A 301 -7.49 10.92 -22.81
C LEU A 301 -6.36 9.88 -22.75
N VAL A 302 -6.12 9.35 -21.56
CA VAL A 302 -5.10 8.32 -21.33
C VAL A 302 -5.77 7.07 -20.79
N VAL A 303 -5.44 5.94 -21.42
CA VAL A 303 -5.93 4.62 -21.04
C VAL A 303 -4.76 3.81 -20.48
N PHE A 304 -4.92 3.35 -19.26
CA PHE A 304 -3.96 2.46 -18.59
C PHE A 304 -4.56 1.06 -18.48
N SER A 305 -3.74 0.03 -18.63
CA SER A 305 -4.16 -1.37 -18.46
C SER A 305 -3.41 -2.08 -17.35
N SER A 306 -4.03 -3.08 -16.76
CA SER A 306 -3.42 -4.00 -15.82
C SER A 306 -4.15 -5.34 -15.81
N SER A 307 -3.39 -6.43 -15.64
CA SER A 307 -3.95 -7.78 -15.38
C SER A 307 -3.90 -8.18 -13.91
N ARG A 308 -3.45 -7.27 -13.04
CA ARG A 308 -3.27 -7.57 -11.60
C ARG A 308 -4.47 -7.12 -10.80
N TYR A 309 -4.80 -7.88 -9.77
CA TYR A 309 -5.78 -7.54 -8.73
C TYR A 309 -7.20 -7.24 -9.23
N LEU A 310 -7.61 -7.77 -10.38
CA LEU A 310 -8.96 -7.59 -10.92
C LEU A 310 -10.05 -7.90 -9.87
N ASN A 311 -9.85 -8.93 -9.05
CA ASN A 311 -10.77 -9.33 -8.00
C ASN A 311 -10.90 -8.32 -6.84
N LEU A 312 -9.96 -7.40 -6.69
CA LEU A 312 -9.98 -6.34 -5.67
C LEU A 312 -10.55 -5.02 -6.21
N THR A 313 -10.68 -4.90 -7.53
CA THR A 313 -11.18 -3.68 -8.17
C THR A 313 -12.69 -3.72 -8.48
N THR A 314 -13.38 -4.80 -8.12
CA THR A 314 -14.77 -5.07 -8.52
C THR A 314 -15.75 -3.97 -8.10
N LEU A 315 -15.53 -3.33 -6.95
CA LEU A 315 -16.35 -2.24 -6.44
C LEU A 315 -15.90 -0.85 -6.91
N LEU A 316 -14.77 -0.77 -7.64
CA LEU A 316 -14.25 0.51 -8.11
C LEU A 316 -14.92 0.89 -9.44
N ARG A 317 -15.32 2.16 -9.56
CA ARG A 317 -15.79 2.73 -10.82
C ARG A 317 -15.18 4.11 -11.06
N HIS A 318 -15.69 5.16 -10.48
CA HIS A 318 -15.10 6.49 -10.58
C HIS A 318 -14.14 6.70 -9.40
N GLN A 319 -12.84 6.82 -9.69
CA GLN A 319 -11.80 6.85 -8.68
C GLN A 319 -10.80 7.97 -8.93
N ASN A 320 -10.35 8.59 -7.85
CA ASN A 320 -9.17 9.45 -7.91
C ASN A 320 -7.92 8.58 -7.75
N ALA A 321 -6.95 8.80 -8.61
CA ALA A 321 -5.65 8.13 -8.56
C ALA A 321 -4.51 9.14 -8.68
N GLN A 322 -3.38 8.83 -8.06
CA GLN A 322 -2.11 9.48 -8.33
C GLN A 322 -1.35 8.64 -9.37
N ILE A 323 -0.98 9.26 -10.46
CA ILE A 323 -0.08 8.67 -11.44
C ILE A 323 1.33 9.11 -11.06
N ILE A 324 2.17 8.16 -10.66
CA ILE A 324 3.54 8.38 -10.22
C ILE A 324 4.45 8.04 -11.40
N PHE A 325 5.11 9.05 -11.97
CA PHE A 325 6.02 8.90 -13.09
C PHE A 325 7.39 8.42 -12.63
N ASP A 326 7.92 9.09 -11.59
CA ASP A 326 9.22 8.81 -11.03
C ASP A 326 9.14 8.81 -9.50
N SER A 327 9.92 7.94 -8.88
CA SER A 327 10.05 7.85 -7.44
C SER A 327 11.52 7.71 -7.08
N TYR A 328 12.05 8.65 -6.33
CA TYR A 328 13.43 8.72 -5.89
C TYR A 328 13.48 8.55 -4.38
N THR A 329 14.13 7.52 -3.90
CA THR A 329 14.29 7.25 -2.47
C THR A 329 15.73 7.49 -2.08
N GLY A 330 15.94 8.23 -0.99
CA GLY A 330 17.27 8.56 -0.49
C GLY A 330 17.20 9.25 0.87
N ILE A 331 18.33 9.71 1.32
CA ILE A 331 18.44 10.53 2.54
C ILE A 331 18.29 12.00 2.11
N ARG A 332 17.33 12.68 2.70
CA ARG A 332 17.09 14.09 2.45
C ARG A 332 18.09 14.94 3.21
N VAL A 333 18.80 15.78 2.47
CA VAL A 333 19.74 16.77 3.02
C VAL A 333 19.46 18.16 2.42
N PRO A 334 19.61 19.25 3.18
CA PRO A 334 19.47 20.59 2.62
C PRO A 334 20.52 20.84 1.52
N ARG A 335 20.13 21.52 0.46
CA ARG A 335 21.06 21.87 -0.63
C ARG A 335 22.27 22.66 -0.12
N SER A 336 22.09 23.50 0.88
CA SER A 336 23.15 24.28 1.51
C SER A 336 24.20 23.46 2.25
N ALA A 337 23.90 22.20 2.57
CA ALA A 337 24.82 21.31 3.28
C ALA A 337 25.76 20.53 2.37
N VAL A 338 25.42 20.43 1.08
CA VAL A 338 26.22 19.65 0.12
C VAL A 338 27.50 20.42 -0.22
N ARG A 339 28.62 19.70 -0.20
CA ARG A 339 29.97 20.20 -0.51
C ARG A 339 30.59 19.32 -1.58
N ILE A 340 31.48 19.95 -2.35
CA ILE A 340 32.31 19.24 -3.32
C ILE A 340 33.75 19.44 -2.85
N LEU A 341 34.42 18.33 -2.60
CA LEU A 341 35.83 18.32 -2.20
C LEU A 341 36.65 17.61 -3.28
N TRP A 342 37.95 17.90 -3.28
CA TRP A 342 38.95 17.16 -4.03
C TRP A 342 39.57 16.13 -3.12
N GLU A 343 39.39 14.85 -3.39
CA GLU A 343 40.08 13.77 -2.67
C GLU A 343 41.11 13.13 -3.61
N ASP A 344 42.20 12.63 -3.04
CA ASP A 344 43.22 11.92 -3.80
C ASP A 344 42.68 10.54 -4.19
N VAL A 345 42.84 10.15 -5.46
CA VAL A 345 42.45 8.84 -5.94
C VAL A 345 43.36 7.79 -5.32
N THR A 346 42.78 6.73 -4.76
CA THR A 346 43.50 5.59 -4.21
C THR A 346 43.25 4.34 -5.03
N ASP A 347 44.29 3.48 -5.15
CA ASP A 347 44.17 2.17 -5.80
C ASP A 347 43.48 1.13 -4.88
N GLU A 348 43.38 -0.14 -5.36
CA GLU A 348 42.75 -1.23 -4.61
C GLU A 348 43.48 -1.57 -3.29
N ASP A 349 44.76 -1.23 -3.17
CA ASP A 349 45.58 -1.41 -1.97
C ASP A 349 45.49 -0.20 -1.02
N GLY A 350 44.81 0.90 -1.42
CA GLY A 350 44.64 2.13 -0.64
C GLY A 350 45.83 3.10 -0.75
N GLU A 351 46.72 2.93 -1.74
CA GLU A 351 47.83 3.85 -2.01
C GLU A 351 47.38 4.95 -2.98
N VAL A 352 47.88 6.19 -2.74
CA VAL A 352 47.54 7.34 -3.60
C VAL A 352 48.10 7.15 -4.99
N VAL A 353 47.25 7.29 -6.01
CA VAL A 353 47.65 7.24 -7.41
C VAL A 353 48.27 8.56 -7.83
N TYR A 354 49.48 8.52 -8.43
CA TYR A 354 50.17 9.71 -8.91
C TYR A 354 50.15 9.79 -10.44
N ARG A 355 49.97 11.01 -10.94
CA ARG A 355 50.12 11.34 -12.35
C ARG A 355 51.58 11.25 -12.77
N THR A 356 51.81 11.24 -14.09
CA THR A 356 53.17 11.17 -14.67
C THR A 356 54.08 12.37 -14.29
N ASP A 357 53.51 13.46 -13.80
CA ASP A 357 54.20 14.65 -13.30
C ASP A 357 54.54 14.60 -11.79
N GLY A 358 54.18 13.52 -11.11
CA GLY A 358 54.41 13.29 -9.68
C GLY A 358 53.39 13.99 -8.77
N THR A 359 52.30 14.56 -9.32
CA THR A 359 51.21 15.11 -8.50
C THR A 359 50.18 14.01 -8.21
N PRO A 360 49.51 14.02 -7.03
CA PRO A 360 48.40 13.10 -6.76
C PRO A 360 47.30 13.29 -7.81
N GLU A 361 46.74 12.19 -8.27
CA GLU A 361 45.52 12.25 -9.04
C GLU A 361 44.35 12.54 -8.11
N GLN A 362 43.55 13.56 -8.43
CA GLN A 362 42.45 14.01 -7.59
C GLN A 362 41.13 13.88 -8.33
N GLU A 363 40.10 13.48 -7.63
CA GLU A 363 38.74 13.46 -8.11
C GLU A 363 37.83 14.36 -7.27
N GLN A 364 36.72 14.80 -7.88
CA GLN A 364 35.69 15.55 -7.17
C GLN A 364 34.73 14.60 -6.47
N VAL A 365 34.69 14.70 -5.14
CA VAL A 365 33.79 13.92 -4.30
C VAL A 365 32.69 14.83 -3.76
N VAL A 366 31.45 14.48 -4.04
CA VAL A 366 30.28 15.15 -3.45
C VAL A 366 30.01 14.54 -2.08
N GLY A 367 29.75 15.38 -1.09
CA GLY A 367 29.45 14.87 0.24
C GLY A 367 28.84 15.92 1.16
N VAL A 368 28.58 15.51 2.38
CA VAL A 368 28.05 16.36 3.45
C VAL A 368 28.91 16.21 4.71
N TYR A 369 29.03 17.30 5.46
CA TYR A 369 29.64 17.22 6.80
C TYR A 369 28.56 16.87 7.82
N CYS A 370 28.82 15.85 8.63
CA CYS A 370 27.96 15.45 9.74
C CYS A 370 28.67 15.66 11.07
N LEU A 371 27.93 16.00 12.10
CA LEU A 371 28.43 16.07 13.45
C LEU A 371 28.62 14.66 14.02
N TRP A 372 29.86 14.34 14.39
CA TRP A 372 30.22 13.07 15.05
C TRP A 372 30.83 13.41 16.43
N GLY A 373 30.03 13.28 17.48
CA GLY A 373 30.35 13.79 18.78
C GLY A 373 30.50 15.32 18.74
N THR A 374 31.73 15.84 18.91
CA THR A 374 32.06 17.28 18.80
C THR A 374 32.86 17.61 17.54
N THR A 375 32.97 16.70 16.58
CA THR A 375 33.78 16.90 15.38
C THR A 375 32.94 16.81 14.10
N ALA A 376 33.30 17.64 13.12
CA ALA A 376 32.74 17.52 11.77
C ALA A 376 33.39 16.35 11.04
N ARG A 377 32.57 15.49 10.39
CA ARG A 377 33.07 14.41 9.58
C ARG A 377 32.46 14.44 8.19
N PHE A 378 33.33 14.40 7.17
CA PHE A 378 32.90 14.36 5.78
C PHE A 378 32.38 12.97 5.42
N LYS A 379 31.20 12.93 4.83
CA LYS A 379 30.53 11.70 4.36
C LYS A 379 30.26 11.83 2.87
N PRO A 380 30.95 11.04 2.03
CA PRO A 380 30.72 11.01 0.60
C PRO A 380 29.32 10.51 0.27
N VAL A 381 28.69 11.14 -0.70
CA VAL A 381 27.33 10.80 -1.14
C VAL A 381 27.18 10.89 -2.66
N GLU A 382 26.25 10.13 -3.19
CA GLU A 382 25.77 10.21 -4.57
C GLU A 382 24.43 10.91 -4.60
N VAL A 383 24.25 11.82 -5.56
CA VAL A 383 22.99 12.55 -5.73
C VAL A 383 22.03 11.71 -6.54
N VAL A 384 20.91 11.33 -5.92
CA VAL A 384 19.82 10.56 -6.56
C VAL A 384 18.81 11.50 -7.21
N TRP A 385 18.50 12.62 -6.51
CA TRP A 385 17.54 13.59 -7.00
C TRP A 385 17.83 14.96 -6.42
N GLN A 386 17.55 16.03 -7.19
CA GLN A 386 17.80 17.40 -6.80
C GLN A 386 16.55 18.26 -6.93
N GLY A 387 16.07 18.80 -5.81
CA GLY A 387 15.01 19.78 -5.71
C GLY A 387 15.52 21.22 -5.50
N GLU A 388 14.59 22.13 -5.29
CA GLU A 388 14.91 23.55 -5.04
C GLU A 388 15.57 23.74 -3.68
N ASP A 389 15.01 23.17 -2.62
CA ASP A 389 15.44 23.36 -1.21
C ASP A 389 16.33 22.24 -0.69
N TYR A 390 16.18 21.04 -1.21
CA TYR A 390 16.86 19.84 -0.71
C TYR A 390 17.30 18.92 -1.85
N ILE A 391 18.20 18.02 -1.51
CA ILE A 391 18.73 16.98 -2.39
C ILE A 391 18.51 15.64 -1.71
N LEU A 392 18.15 14.61 -2.49
CA LEU A 392 18.16 13.23 -2.05
C LEU A 392 19.48 12.61 -2.44
N VAL A 393 20.12 12.00 -1.47
CA VAL A 393 21.44 11.39 -1.63
C VAL A 393 21.43 9.96 -1.09
N THR A 394 22.32 9.14 -1.63
CA THR A 394 22.69 7.84 -1.07
C THR A 394 24.16 7.89 -0.65
N PRO A 395 24.59 7.05 0.32
CA PRO A 395 26.01 6.90 0.59
C PRO A 395 26.76 6.51 -0.69
N ALA A 396 27.90 7.15 -0.95
CA ALA A 396 28.73 6.83 -2.13
C ALA A 396 29.21 5.37 -2.07
N GLU A 397 29.32 4.74 -3.23
CA GLU A 397 29.79 3.37 -3.35
C GLU A 397 31.18 3.19 -2.73
N GLY A 398 31.42 2.04 -2.08
CA GLY A 398 32.68 1.77 -1.37
C GLY A 398 32.84 2.44 -0.01
N THR A 399 31.89 3.32 0.42
CA THR A 399 31.96 4.01 1.70
C THR A 399 31.62 3.05 2.85
N THR A 400 32.44 3.03 3.90
CA THR A 400 32.26 2.12 5.04
C THR A 400 32.35 2.82 6.39
N GLY A 401 31.89 2.15 7.44
CA GLY A 401 32.07 2.56 8.83
C GLY A 401 31.39 3.89 9.18
N THR A 402 32.17 4.84 9.67
CA THR A 402 31.69 6.15 10.14
C THR A 402 31.53 7.18 9.03
N ARG A 403 32.01 6.89 7.82
CA ARG A 403 31.85 7.76 6.64
C ARG A 403 30.50 7.53 5.93
N VAL A 404 29.75 6.47 6.27
CA VAL A 404 28.43 6.19 5.71
C VAL A 404 27.43 7.21 6.27
N LEU A 405 26.72 7.93 5.38
CA LEU A 405 25.58 8.76 5.77
C LEU A 405 24.39 7.88 6.17
N ARG A 406 23.79 8.19 7.30
CA ARG A 406 22.66 7.40 7.84
C ARG A 406 21.48 8.29 8.19
N ASP A 407 20.34 7.66 8.24
CA ASP A 407 19.14 8.28 8.80
C ASP A 407 19.38 8.68 10.26
N GLY A 408 19.02 9.94 10.61
CA GLY A 408 19.25 10.51 11.93
C GLY A 408 20.60 11.23 12.10
N ASP A 409 21.49 11.25 11.09
CA ASP A 409 22.72 12.02 11.17
C ASP A 409 22.43 13.52 11.22
N GLN A 410 23.21 14.25 12.04
CA GLN A 410 23.15 15.71 12.09
C GLN A 410 24.05 16.30 11.02
N VAL A 411 23.46 16.78 9.93
CA VAL A 411 24.17 17.39 8.82
C VAL A 411 24.40 18.88 9.10
N ILE A 412 25.63 19.34 8.89
CA ILE A 412 26.03 20.73 9.09
C ILE A 412 25.64 21.55 7.85
N THR A 413 24.74 22.51 8.02
CA THR A 413 24.24 23.36 6.96
C THR A 413 25.03 24.65 6.81
N ALA A 414 25.50 25.23 7.92
CA ALA A 414 26.35 26.38 7.96
C ALA A 414 27.41 26.22 9.05
N ALA A 415 28.64 26.52 8.72
CA ALA A 415 29.79 26.71 9.61
C ALA A 415 30.93 27.33 8.81
N GLU A 416 31.80 28.09 9.50
CA GLU A 416 33.02 28.64 8.88
C GLU A 416 34.12 27.56 8.79
N ASP A 417 34.90 27.59 7.70
CA ASP A 417 36.10 26.76 7.48
C ASP A 417 35.93 25.25 7.80
N LEU A 418 34.90 24.60 7.25
CA LEU A 418 34.65 23.17 7.44
C LEU A 418 35.74 22.31 6.79
N TYR A 419 36.32 21.41 7.59
CA TYR A 419 37.21 20.34 7.14
C TYR A 419 36.96 19.08 7.98
N ASP A 420 37.41 17.94 7.48
CA ASP A 420 37.24 16.68 8.19
C ASP A 420 38.03 16.63 9.49
N GLY A 421 37.35 16.35 10.60
CA GLY A 421 37.95 16.39 11.95
C GLY A 421 37.89 17.74 12.66
N LYS A 422 37.31 18.79 12.05
CA LYS A 422 37.17 20.11 12.74
C LYS A 422 36.34 19.93 14.01
N VAL A 423 36.86 20.41 15.14
CA VAL A 423 36.11 20.46 16.40
C VAL A 423 35.10 21.61 16.30
N ILE A 424 33.86 21.30 16.57
CA ILE A 424 32.74 22.25 16.62
C ILE A 424 32.41 22.49 18.09
N GLU A 425 32.60 23.69 18.55
CA GLU A 425 32.34 24.13 19.94
C GLU A 425 30.93 24.74 20.07
#